data_309e6a7e822a3f433a420ee092c1089d
#
_entry.id   309e6a7e822a3f433a420ee092c1089d
#
_cell.length_a   1.000
_cell.length_b   1.000
_cell.length_c   1.000
_cell.angle_alpha   90.00
_cell.angle_beta   90.00
_cell.angle_gamma   90.00
#
_symmetry.space_group_name_H-M   'P 1'
#
loop_
_entity.id
_entity.type
_entity.pdbx_description
1 polymer ?
#
loop_
_entity_poly.entity_id
_entity_poly.type
_entity_poly.pdbx_seq_one_letter_code
_entity_poly.pdbx_strand_id
1 'polypeptide(L)'
;MEIKMPKLGESVHEGTIEQWLVQVGDTVEEYDPLCEVITDKVTAEVPSSFSGKITKIHVEAGETISIGTVICEMEVEEGASPTLDTDDNEKSNNENASTKNGQHSLNTHTTEGSKNNGRYSPVVFKIASQHQINLEEVPGTGFEGRVTKKDIEAFIQSGKEHLQASSHQNSESVAPLKAIDNEVSSSNELTSMIPVKGVRQQIAQKMVQSVHEIPHAWMKIEVDATELVKTRQHYKDQFKAKEGYNLTFFAFFVKAVAETLHEFPMLNSSWKNNEIHVHKDINLSIAVAAEDKLFVPVIKNADEKSIKGIAKEIATLAKKARQNQLTNADMQGGTFTVNNTGSFGSVSSMGIINHPQAAILQVESIVKRPVVIDDMIAIRHMVNLCLSIDHRILDGLQAGQFLNKVKSRIERYTIDGTQIY
;
A
#
# COMPACT_ATOMS: atom_id res chain seq x y z
N MET A 1 16.22 -30.31 -17.28
CA MET A 1 16.69 -29.27 -16.36
C MET A 1 15.98 -29.41 -15.03
N GLU A 2 16.65 -29.19 -13.88
CA GLU A 2 16.04 -29.33 -12.57
C GLU A 2 15.46 -28.01 -12.11
N ILE A 3 14.19 -28.00 -11.66
CA ILE A 3 13.53 -26.86 -11.01
C ILE A 3 13.62 -27.07 -9.51
N LYS A 4 14.12 -26.05 -8.80
CA LYS A 4 14.32 -26.08 -7.35
C LYS A 4 13.30 -25.18 -6.67
N MET A 5 12.94 -25.53 -5.43
CA MET A 5 12.10 -24.70 -4.57
C MET A 5 12.71 -23.31 -4.39
N PRO A 6 12.08 -22.23 -4.89
CA PRO A 6 12.63 -20.88 -4.78
C PRO A 6 12.48 -20.31 -3.36
N LYS A 7 13.19 -19.23 -3.09
CA LYS A 7 13.08 -18.50 -1.83
C LYS A 7 11.80 -17.63 -1.83
N LEU A 8 10.79 -18.05 -1.09
CA LEU A 8 9.46 -17.39 -1.03
C LEU A 8 9.37 -16.24 -0.01
N GLY A 9 10.51 -15.85 0.61
CA GLY A 9 10.62 -14.75 1.57
C GLY A 9 11.92 -14.79 2.36
N GLU A 10 12.31 -13.66 2.98
CA GLU A 10 13.60 -13.55 3.69
C GLU A 10 13.76 -14.48 4.90
N SER A 11 12.65 -14.86 5.56
CA SER A 11 12.63 -15.68 6.78
C SER A 11 11.95 -17.05 6.60
N VAL A 12 11.67 -17.47 5.37
CA VAL A 12 11.07 -18.77 5.06
C VAL A 12 12.20 -19.74 4.75
N HIS A 13 12.26 -20.91 5.41
CA HIS A 13 13.28 -21.93 5.20
C HIS A 13 12.72 -23.23 4.61
N GLU A 14 11.40 -23.43 4.73
CA GLU A 14 10.68 -24.62 4.26
C GLU A 14 9.26 -24.24 3.81
N GLY A 15 8.65 -25.06 2.94
CA GLY A 15 7.28 -24.93 2.49
C GLY A 15 6.65 -26.27 2.18
N THR A 16 5.33 -26.37 2.33
CA THR A 16 4.55 -27.58 2.02
C THR A 16 3.88 -27.39 0.67
N ILE A 17 4.07 -28.32 -0.26
CA ILE A 17 3.34 -28.30 -1.54
C ILE A 17 1.87 -28.65 -1.26
N GLU A 18 0.98 -27.68 -1.45
CA GLU A 18 -0.46 -27.90 -1.26
C GLU A 18 -1.05 -28.69 -2.44
N GLN A 19 -0.77 -28.22 -3.65
CA GLN A 19 -1.19 -28.90 -4.87
C GLN A 19 -0.28 -28.58 -6.05
N TRP A 20 -0.16 -29.52 -6.98
CA TRP A 20 0.46 -29.31 -8.28
C TRP A 20 -0.57 -28.75 -9.27
N LEU A 21 -0.19 -27.72 -9.99
CA LEU A 21 -1.00 -27.08 -11.03
C LEU A 21 -0.68 -27.62 -12.43
N VAL A 22 0.37 -28.48 -12.52
CA VAL A 22 0.84 -29.12 -13.75
C VAL A 22 1.04 -30.61 -13.54
N GLN A 23 1.00 -31.39 -14.63
CA GLN A 23 1.22 -32.84 -14.65
C GLN A 23 2.47 -33.19 -15.45
N VAL A 24 3.00 -34.40 -15.23
CA VAL A 24 4.08 -34.93 -16.06
C VAL A 24 3.60 -35.07 -17.50
N GLY A 25 4.31 -34.39 -18.41
CA GLY A 25 3.97 -34.32 -19.82
C GLY A 25 3.38 -32.98 -20.27
N ASP A 26 3.02 -32.08 -19.34
CA ASP A 26 2.55 -30.74 -19.68
C ASP A 26 3.69 -29.83 -20.15
N THR A 27 3.38 -28.94 -21.08
CA THR A 27 4.29 -27.89 -21.55
C THR A 27 3.95 -26.60 -20.80
N VAL A 28 4.95 -26.00 -20.18
CA VAL A 28 4.84 -24.75 -19.42
C VAL A 28 5.73 -23.68 -20.04
N GLU A 29 5.29 -22.44 -19.94
CA GLU A 29 6.10 -21.28 -20.33
C GLU A 29 6.83 -20.70 -19.10
N GLU A 30 7.86 -19.89 -19.33
CA GLU A 30 8.55 -19.16 -18.26
C GLU A 30 7.54 -18.30 -17.48
N TYR A 31 7.57 -18.39 -16.16
CA TYR A 31 6.64 -17.80 -15.18
C TYR A 31 5.25 -18.44 -15.05
N ASP A 32 4.96 -19.54 -15.74
CA ASP A 32 3.73 -20.30 -15.47
C ASP A 32 3.80 -20.93 -14.09
N PRO A 33 2.71 -20.94 -13.31
CA PRO A 33 2.69 -21.54 -11.97
C PRO A 33 2.75 -23.06 -12.04
N LEU A 34 3.73 -23.65 -11.34
CA LEU A 34 3.93 -25.11 -11.27
C LEU A 34 3.17 -25.76 -10.13
N CYS A 35 3.21 -25.16 -8.95
CA CYS A 35 2.55 -25.67 -7.75
C CYS A 35 2.21 -24.52 -6.78
N GLU A 36 1.24 -24.76 -5.90
CA GLU A 36 0.95 -23.93 -4.74
C GLU A 36 1.69 -24.45 -3.50
N VAL A 37 2.35 -23.56 -2.78
CA VAL A 37 3.14 -23.86 -1.59
C VAL A 37 2.63 -23.05 -0.41
N ILE A 38 2.31 -23.75 0.69
CA ILE A 38 1.98 -23.13 1.98
C ILE A 38 3.26 -23.01 2.81
N THR A 39 3.51 -21.80 3.31
CA THR A 39 4.55 -21.54 4.31
C THR A 39 3.89 -21.17 5.65
N ASP A 40 4.68 -20.98 6.69
CA ASP A 40 4.19 -20.51 7.99
C ASP A 40 3.51 -19.13 7.97
N LYS A 41 3.62 -18.39 6.85
CA LYS A 41 3.14 -16.99 6.75
C LYS A 41 2.21 -16.73 5.57
N VAL A 42 2.42 -17.39 4.44
CA VAL A 42 1.65 -17.14 3.20
C VAL A 42 1.53 -18.39 2.35
N THR A 43 0.47 -18.47 1.55
CA THR A 43 0.38 -19.37 0.40
C THR A 43 0.90 -18.64 -0.83
N ALA A 44 1.82 -19.24 -1.56
CA ALA A 44 2.44 -18.65 -2.75
C ALA A 44 2.50 -19.68 -3.89
N GLU A 45 2.35 -19.22 -5.13
CA GLU A 45 2.56 -20.00 -6.33
C GLU A 45 4.06 -20.03 -6.68
N VAL A 46 4.59 -21.19 -7.01
CA VAL A 46 5.96 -21.36 -7.51
C VAL A 46 5.94 -21.26 -9.03
N PRO A 47 6.54 -20.21 -9.62
CA PRO A 47 6.57 -20.05 -11.07
C PRO A 47 7.69 -20.91 -11.70
N SER A 48 7.48 -21.33 -12.95
CA SER A 48 8.53 -21.94 -13.76
C SER A 48 9.63 -20.93 -14.11
N SER A 49 10.87 -21.30 -13.94
CA SER A 49 12.02 -20.48 -14.33
C SER A 49 12.37 -20.56 -15.82
N PHE A 50 11.76 -21.51 -16.56
CA PHE A 50 12.05 -21.78 -17.96
C PHE A 50 10.80 -22.29 -18.69
N SER A 51 10.77 -22.10 -20.02
CA SER A 51 9.78 -22.73 -20.87
C SER A 51 10.22 -24.15 -21.26
N GLY A 52 9.34 -25.13 -21.16
CA GLY A 52 9.66 -26.50 -21.50
C GLY A 52 8.58 -27.48 -21.08
N LYS A 53 8.86 -28.78 -21.21
CA LYS A 53 7.95 -29.87 -20.89
C LYS A 53 8.34 -30.55 -19.56
N ILE A 54 7.38 -30.70 -18.66
CA ILE A 54 7.59 -31.40 -17.39
C ILE A 54 7.84 -32.88 -17.63
N THR A 55 9.02 -33.37 -17.25
CA THR A 55 9.41 -34.78 -17.44
C THR A 55 9.21 -35.63 -16.19
N LYS A 56 9.38 -35.02 -15.01
CA LYS A 56 9.23 -35.75 -13.73
C LYS A 56 8.91 -34.80 -12.59
N ILE A 57 8.04 -35.21 -11.69
CA ILE A 57 7.76 -34.58 -10.41
C ILE A 57 8.41 -35.43 -9.33
N HIS A 58 9.20 -34.80 -8.44
CA HIS A 58 9.95 -35.48 -7.38
C HIS A 58 9.30 -35.42 -6.01
N VAL A 59 8.38 -34.48 -5.81
CA VAL A 59 7.75 -34.21 -4.50
C VAL A 59 6.23 -34.31 -4.66
N GLU A 60 5.57 -35.05 -3.79
CA GLU A 60 4.10 -35.20 -3.83
C GLU A 60 3.39 -34.06 -3.12
N ALA A 61 2.09 -33.85 -3.45
CA ALA A 61 1.26 -32.88 -2.74
C ALA A 61 1.10 -33.30 -1.26
N GLY A 62 1.23 -32.31 -0.36
CA GLY A 62 1.23 -32.52 1.10
C GLY A 62 2.62 -32.69 1.72
N GLU A 63 3.69 -32.73 0.94
CA GLU A 63 5.06 -32.90 1.42
C GLU A 63 5.73 -31.56 1.74
N THR A 64 6.42 -31.50 2.88
CA THR A 64 7.18 -30.29 3.31
C THR A 64 8.63 -30.42 2.92
N ILE A 65 9.14 -29.44 2.19
CA ILE A 65 10.49 -29.42 1.65
C ILE A 65 11.22 -28.11 1.97
N SER A 66 12.55 -28.19 2.06
CA SER A 66 13.41 -27.03 2.27
C SER A 66 13.65 -26.25 0.97
N ILE A 67 13.95 -24.97 1.08
CA ILE A 67 14.38 -24.13 -0.06
C ILE A 67 15.60 -24.73 -0.74
N GLY A 68 15.61 -24.74 -2.08
CA GLY A 68 16.66 -25.30 -2.90
C GLY A 68 16.53 -26.80 -3.20
N THR A 69 15.54 -27.50 -2.62
CA THR A 69 15.23 -28.89 -2.98
C THR A 69 14.67 -28.97 -4.40
N VAL A 70 15.09 -29.96 -5.18
CA VAL A 70 14.56 -30.21 -6.54
C VAL A 70 13.11 -30.68 -6.43
N ILE A 71 12.18 -29.96 -7.05
CA ILE A 71 10.76 -30.24 -7.02
C ILE A 71 10.28 -30.97 -8.27
N CYS A 72 10.81 -30.62 -9.43
CA CYS A 72 10.52 -31.29 -10.69
C CYS A 72 11.67 -31.17 -11.69
N GLU A 73 11.63 -31.98 -12.73
CA GLU A 73 12.50 -31.92 -13.89
C GLU A 73 11.71 -31.53 -15.13
N MET A 74 12.34 -30.71 -16.00
CA MET A 74 11.76 -30.34 -17.29
C MET A 74 12.77 -30.41 -18.43
N GLU A 75 12.27 -30.66 -19.60
CA GLU A 75 12.99 -30.58 -20.87
C GLU A 75 12.75 -29.21 -21.51
N VAL A 76 13.80 -28.41 -21.64
CA VAL A 76 13.74 -27.04 -22.13
C VAL A 76 13.93 -27.04 -23.65
N GLU A 77 13.08 -26.37 -24.41
CA GLU A 77 13.30 -26.14 -25.84
C GLU A 77 14.44 -25.14 -26.05
N GLU A 78 15.41 -25.49 -26.92
CA GLU A 78 16.57 -24.66 -27.21
C GLU A 78 16.16 -23.30 -27.80
N GLY A 79 16.33 -22.22 -27.04
CA GLY A 79 16.07 -20.85 -27.53
C GLY A 79 16.18 -19.70 -26.53
N ALA A 80 16.32 -19.95 -25.24
CA ALA A 80 16.39 -18.89 -24.23
C ALA A 80 17.71 -18.92 -23.44
N SER A 81 18.58 -17.96 -23.70
CA SER A 81 19.80 -17.74 -22.90
C SER A 81 19.46 -17.09 -21.56
N PRO A 82 20.07 -17.55 -20.45
CA PRO A 82 19.84 -16.99 -19.13
C PRO A 82 20.73 -15.79 -18.86
N THR A 83 20.19 -14.74 -18.26
CA THR A 83 20.99 -13.76 -17.50
C THR A 83 21.17 -14.30 -16.09
N LEU A 84 22.40 -14.71 -15.82
CA LEU A 84 22.91 -15.15 -14.53
C LEU A 84 23.46 -13.95 -13.76
N ASP A 85 23.12 -13.89 -12.48
CA ASP A 85 24.06 -13.36 -11.49
C ASP A 85 24.53 -14.49 -10.60
N THR A 86 25.85 -14.64 -10.64
CA THR A 86 26.70 -15.69 -10.08
C THR A 86 27.16 -15.36 -8.67
N ASP A 87 27.34 -16.42 -7.89
CA ASP A 87 28.61 -16.80 -7.21
C ASP A 87 28.38 -18.15 -6.49
N ASP A 88 29.12 -19.12 -6.53
CA ASP A 88 30.44 -19.64 -6.70
C ASP A 88 30.47 -21.19 -6.62
N ASN A 89 31.28 -21.81 -7.50
CA ASN A 89 32.13 -23.01 -7.34
C ASN A 89 31.53 -24.41 -6.99
N GLU A 90 31.75 -25.39 -7.76
CA GLU A 90 32.78 -26.26 -8.26
C GLU A 90 32.23 -27.55 -8.93
N LYS A 91 32.74 -27.82 -10.13
CA LYS A 91 33.12 -29.09 -10.78
C LYS A 91 32.34 -30.40 -10.56
N SER A 92 31.87 -31.08 -11.56
CA SER A 92 32.65 -31.94 -12.49
C SER A 92 31.79 -32.95 -13.25
N ASN A 93 31.90 -32.95 -14.55
CA ASN A 93 31.95 -34.07 -15.51
C ASN A 93 30.91 -35.18 -15.60
N ASN A 94 30.35 -35.27 -16.75
CA ASN A 94 30.50 -36.25 -17.84
C ASN A 94 29.29 -37.07 -18.28
N GLU A 95 28.97 -36.83 -19.55
CA GLU A 95 28.73 -37.75 -20.67
C GLU A 95 27.50 -38.66 -20.73
N ASN A 96 26.80 -38.44 -21.77
CA ASN A 96 26.47 -39.27 -22.95
C ASN A 96 25.01 -39.70 -23.17
N ALA A 97 24.45 -39.08 -24.15
CA ALA A 97 23.96 -39.60 -25.43
C ALA A 97 22.78 -40.58 -25.48
N SER A 98 21.87 -40.20 -26.30
CA SER A 98 21.29 -40.88 -27.45
C SER A 98 19.79 -41.19 -27.48
N THR A 99 19.14 -40.42 -28.37
CA THR A 99 18.21 -40.80 -29.45
C THR A 99 16.97 -41.67 -29.20
N LYS A 100 15.84 -41.19 -29.59
CA LYS A 100 14.99 -41.41 -30.75
C LYS A 100 13.46 -41.34 -30.53
N ASN A 101 12.86 -40.48 -31.34
CA ASN A 101 11.58 -40.57 -32.07
C ASN A 101 10.39 -41.37 -31.54
N GLY A 102 9.24 -40.71 -31.57
CA GLY A 102 7.93 -41.32 -31.72
C GLY A 102 6.76 -40.31 -31.80
N GLN A 103 6.28 -40.04 -32.99
CA GLN A 103 5.09 -39.28 -33.33
C GLN A 103 3.80 -39.96 -32.84
N HIS A 104 2.81 -39.16 -32.51
CA HIS A 104 1.37 -39.28 -32.84
C HIS A 104 0.54 -38.68 -31.69
N SER A 105 -0.54 -38.00 -31.82
CA SER A 105 -1.50 -37.61 -32.85
C SER A 105 -2.60 -36.83 -32.15
N LEU A 106 -3.15 -35.88 -32.85
CA LEU A 106 -4.31 -35.05 -32.51
C LEU A 106 -5.49 -35.84 -31.92
N ASN A 107 -6.10 -35.24 -30.90
CA ASN A 107 -7.56 -35.34 -30.77
C ASN A 107 -8.15 -34.02 -30.25
N THR A 108 -8.84 -33.37 -31.13
CA THR A 108 -9.78 -32.28 -30.93
C THR A 108 -10.97 -32.75 -30.11
N HIS A 109 -11.23 -32.10 -28.97
CA HIS A 109 -12.60 -32.02 -28.44
C HIS A 109 -12.96 -30.56 -28.22
N THR A 110 -13.79 -30.06 -29.10
CA THR A 110 -14.64 -28.90 -28.93
C THR A 110 -15.62 -29.14 -27.80
N THR A 111 -15.59 -28.26 -26.81
CA THR A 111 -16.74 -28.04 -25.91
C THR A 111 -16.95 -26.54 -25.72
N GLU A 112 -18.20 -26.18 -25.92
CA GLU A 112 -18.72 -24.82 -25.88
C GLU A 112 -18.61 -24.19 -24.48
N GLY A 113 -18.27 -22.88 -24.47
CA GLY A 113 -18.75 -21.92 -23.47
C GLY A 113 -18.28 -22.10 -22.03
N SER A 114 -16.97 -22.09 -21.76
CA SER A 114 -16.48 -21.89 -20.38
C SER A 114 -16.13 -20.42 -20.17
N LYS A 115 -16.93 -19.73 -19.37
CA LYS A 115 -16.56 -18.43 -18.76
C LYS A 115 -15.30 -18.65 -17.95
N ASN A 116 -14.33 -17.73 -18.03
CA ASN A 116 -13.10 -17.80 -17.27
C ASN A 116 -13.37 -17.87 -15.74
N ASN A 117 -12.47 -18.44 -14.98
CA ASN A 117 -12.65 -18.64 -13.54
C ASN A 117 -12.25 -17.43 -12.66
N GLY A 118 -11.97 -16.25 -13.28
CA GLY A 118 -11.61 -15.02 -12.57
C GLY A 118 -10.19 -15.03 -11.96
N ARG A 119 -9.37 -16.05 -12.22
CA ARG A 119 -7.98 -16.12 -11.78
C ARG A 119 -7.05 -15.79 -12.94
N TYR A 120 -6.21 -14.76 -12.79
CA TYR A 120 -5.34 -14.24 -13.84
C TYR A 120 -3.88 -14.24 -13.38
N SER A 121 -2.95 -14.57 -14.28
CA SER A 121 -1.52 -14.43 -14.00
C SER A 121 -1.10 -12.94 -14.06
N PRO A 122 -0.02 -12.53 -13.33
CA PRO A 122 0.47 -11.15 -13.37
C PRO A 122 0.79 -10.64 -14.78
N VAL A 123 1.23 -11.55 -15.68
CA VAL A 123 1.53 -11.23 -17.08
C VAL A 123 0.26 -10.94 -17.86
N VAL A 124 -0.79 -11.75 -17.70
CA VAL A 124 -2.12 -11.56 -18.32
C VAL A 124 -2.70 -10.23 -17.87
N PHE A 125 -2.60 -9.92 -16.58
CA PHE A 125 -3.08 -8.66 -16.02
C PHE A 125 -2.32 -7.45 -16.60
N LYS A 126 -0.99 -7.57 -16.75
CA LYS A 126 -0.15 -6.51 -17.34
C LYS A 126 -0.53 -6.23 -18.81
N ILE A 127 -0.71 -7.28 -19.62
CA ILE A 127 -1.08 -7.14 -21.03
C ILE A 127 -2.50 -6.56 -21.16
N ALA A 128 -3.45 -7.03 -20.34
CA ALA A 128 -4.81 -6.49 -20.29
C ALA A 128 -4.83 -5.00 -19.97
N SER A 129 -4.03 -4.57 -18.98
CA SER A 129 -3.92 -3.17 -18.59
C SER A 129 -3.29 -2.30 -19.69
N GLN A 130 -2.29 -2.82 -20.41
CA GLN A 130 -1.65 -2.10 -21.53
C GLN A 130 -2.60 -1.88 -22.71
N HIS A 131 -3.51 -2.82 -22.96
CA HIS A 131 -4.44 -2.77 -24.07
C HIS A 131 -5.88 -2.40 -23.66
N GLN A 132 -6.12 -2.04 -22.39
CA GLN A 132 -7.43 -1.68 -21.82
C GLN A 132 -8.52 -2.73 -22.06
N ILE A 133 -8.16 -4.02 -21.93
CA ILE A 133 -9.04 -5.16 -22.16
C ILE A 133 -9.66 -5.58 -20.83
N ASN A 134 -10.97 -5.81 -20.83
CA ASN A 134 -11.67 -6.40 -19.71
C ASN A 134 -11.44 -7.93 -19.70
N LEU A 135 -10.71 -8.43 -18.73
CA LEU A 135 -10.35 -9.85 -18.60
C LEU A 135 -11.55 -10.77 -18.40
N GLU A 136 -12.69 -10.23 -17.96
CA GLU A 136 -13.93 -11.03 -17.81
C GLU A 136 -14.55 -11.43 -19.16
N GLU A 137 -14.19 -10.72 -20.23
CA GLU A 137 -14.68 -10.95 -21.58
C GLU A 137 -13.78 -11.90 -22.39
N VAL A 138 -12.58 -12.19 -21.89
CA VAL A 138 -11.61 -13.07 -22.57
C VAL A 138 -11.89 -14.51 -22.18
N PRO A 139 -12.21 -15.41 -23.17
CA PRO A 139 -12.38 -16.82 -22.88
C PRO A 139 -11.05 -17.45 -22.47
N GLY A 140 -11.01 -18.13 -21.32
CA GLY A 140 -9.82 -18.82 -20.84
C GLY A 140 -9.73 -20.25 -21.38
N THR A 141 -8.60 -20.59 -22.03
CA THR A 141 -8.32 -21.94 -22.53
C THR A 141 -7.40 -22.76 -21.60
N GLY A 142 -6.88 -22.15 -20.55
CA GLY A 142 -6.04 -22.82 -19.56
C GLY A 142 -6.80 -23.73 -18.61
N PHE A 143 -6.05 -24.36 -17.68
CA PHE A 143 -6.62 -25.28 -16.71
C PHE A 143 -7.77 -24.63 -15.91
N GLU A 144 -8.92 -25.32 -15.81
CA GLU A 144 -10.15 -24.82 -15.19
C GLU A 144 -10.73 -23.52 -15.79
N GLY A 145 -10.46 -23.21 -17.07
CA GLY A 145 -10.97 -22.01 -17.70
C GLY A 145 -10.14 -20.73 -17.38
N ARG A 146 -8.89 -20.88 -16.96
CA ARG A 146 -7.99 -19.77 -16.72
C ARG A 146 -7.57 -19.09 -18.02
N VAL A 147 -7.51 -17.75 -18.00
CA VAL A 147 -7.03 -16.96 -19.14
C VAL A 147 -5.50 -17.04 -19.20
N THR A 148 -4.98 -17.51 -20.34
CA THR A 148 -3.54 -17.57 -20.62
C THR A 148 -3.07 -16.36 -21.42
N LYS A 149 -1.74 -16.17 -21.55
CA LYS A 149 -1.15 -15.13 -22.39
C LYS A 149 -1.61 -15.25 -23.86
N LYS A 150 -1.74 -16.47 -24.36
CA LYS A 150 -2.21 -16.73 -25.73
C LYS A 150 -3.65 -16.30 -25.96
N ASP A 151 -4.51 -16.47 -24.94
CA ASP A 151 -5.92 -16.09 -25.04
C ASP A 151 -6.08 -14.58 -25.16
N ILE A 152 -5.32 -13.82 -24.38
CA ILE A 152 -5.37 -12.36 -24.44
C ILE A 152 -4.76 -11.80 -25.72
N GLU A 153 -3.68 -12.40 -26.23
CA GLU A 153 -3.07 -12.02 -27.51
C GLU A 153 -4.00 -12.36 -28.69
N ALA A 154 -4.66 -13.51 -28.68
CA ALA A 154 -5.68 -13.87 -29.67
C ALA A 154 -6.90 -12.91 -29.62
N PHE A 155 -7.32 -12.53 -28.42
CA PHE A 155 -8.41 -11.56 -28.22
C PHE A 155 -8.04 -10.17 -28.76
N ILE A 156 -6.80 -9.73 -28.59
CA ILE A 156 -6.27 -8.47 -29.17
C ILE A 156 -6.27 -8.53 -30.68
N GLN A 157 -5.86 -9.65 -31.28
CA GLN A 157 -5.85 -9.81 -32.75
C GLN A 157 -7.25 -9.83 -33.32
N SER A 158 -8.18 -10.56 -32.73
CA SER A 158 -9.58 -10.61 -33.18
C SER A 158 -10.27 -9.23 -33.06
N GLY A 159 -9.94 -8.43 -32.01
CA GLY A 159 -10.42 -7.06 -31.88
C GLY A 159 -9.86 -6.09 -32.92
N LYS A 160 -8.65 -6.31 -33.42
CA LYS A 160 -8.08 -5.53 -34.55
C LYS A 160 -8.71 -5.84 -35.89
N GLU A 161 -9.12 -7.07 -36.11
CA GLU A 161 -9.83 -7.45 -37.34
C GLU A 161 -11.25 -6.85 -37.42
N HIS A 162 -11.93 -6.71 -36.26
CA HIS A 162 -13.24 -6.04 -36.25
C HIS A 162 -13.16 -4.52 -36.46
N LEU A 163 -12.05 -3.86 -36.16
CA LEU A 163 -11.83 -2.43 -36.39
C LEU A 163 -11.40 -2.10 -37.82
N GLN A 164 -10.92 -3.08 -38.60
CA GLN A 164 -10.56 -2.91 -40.03
C GLN A 164 -11.72 -3.22 -40.97
N ALA A 165 -12.78 -3.87 -40.52
CA ALA A 165 -13.95 -4.21 -41.35
C ALA A 165 -15.06 -3.13 -41.36
N SER A 166 -14.91 -2.03 -40.56
CA SER A 166 -15.95 -1.02 -40.38
C SER A 166 -15.74 0.29 -41.15
N SER A 167 -14.85 0.33 -42.14
CA SER A 167 -14.64 1.53 -42.96
C SER A 167 -14.90 1.24 -44.46
N HIS A 168 -16.12 0.92 -44.84
CA HIS A 168 -16.69 1.23 -46.14
C HIS A 168 -18.19 0.84 -46.23
N GLN A 169 -18.95 1.84 -46.56
CA GLN A 169 -20.25 1.91 -47.25
C GLN A 169 -21.44 2.43 -46.46
N ASN A 170 -21.65 3.70 -46.76
CA ASN A 170 -22.84 4.33 -47.41
C ASN A 170 -24.22 4.22 -46.76
N SER A 171 -24.66 5.44 -46.47
CA SER A 171 -26.02 5.97 -46.44
C SER A 171 -27.07 5.23 -47.28
N GLU A 172 -28.18 4.88 -46.61
CA GLU A 172 -29.52 5.17 -47.14
C GLU A 172 -30.57 4.91 -46.05
N SER A 173 -31.55 5.80 -46.05
CA SER A 173 -32.68 5.93 -45.16
C SER A 173 -33.67 4.78 -45.25
N VAL A 174 -34.24 4.31 -44.12
CA VAL A 174 -35.67 3.91 -44.02
C VAL A 174 -36.12 3.99 -42.56
N ALA A 175 -37.38 4.41 -42.40
CA ALA A 175 -38.12 4.83 -41.23
C ALA A 175 -38.38 3.78 -40.13
N PRO A 176 -38.94 4.19 -38.95
CA PRO A 176 -38.84 3.48 -37.70
C PRO A 176 -39.84 2.34 -37.52
N LEU A 177 -39.37 1.18 -37.10
CA LEU A 177 -40.21 0.12 -36.55
C LEU A 177 -40.16 0.13 -35.02
N LYS A 178 -41.35 0.06 -34.46
CA LYS A 178 -41.72 0.15 -33.06
C LYS A 178 -40.88 -0.72 -32.15
N ALA A 179 -40.47 -0.10 -31.05
CA ALA A 179 -39.97 -0.74 -29.84
C ALA A 179 -40.97 -1.79 -29.31
N ILE A 180 -40.51 -2.99 -29.11
CA ILE A 180 -41.14 -3.95 -28.21
C ILE A 180 -40.41 -3.80 -26.91
N ASP A 181 -41.09 -3.18 -25.93
CA ASP A 181 -40.65 -3.14 -24.53
C ASP A 181 -40.63 -4.57 -24.00
N ASN A 182 -39.45 -5.14 -23.92
CA ASN A 182 -39.22 -6.24 -23.01
C ASN A 182 -38.77 -5.61 -21.69
N GLU A 183 -39.73 -5.41 -20.79
CA GLU A 183 -39.46 -5.25 -19.36
C GLU A 183 -38.71 -6.50 -18.85
N VAL A 184 -37.38 -6.45 -18.89
CA VAL A 184 -36.58 -7.31 -18.04
C VAL A 184 -36.61 -6.67 -16.66
N SER A 185 -37.48 -7.20 -15.81
CA SER A 185 -37.48 -6.94 -14.36
C SER A 185 -36.06 -7.10 -13.81
N SER A 186 -35.33 -6.01 -13.63
CA SER A 186 -34.09 -5.97 -12.89
C SER A 186 -34.40 -5.93 -11.40
N SER A 187 -34.63 -7.10 -10.83
CA SER A 187 -34.52 -7.30 -9.39
C SER A 187 -33.05 -7.34 -9.02
N ASN A 188 -32.44 -6.21 -8.68
CA ASN A 188 -31.33 -6.06 -7.73
C ASN A 188 -30.82 -4.62 -7.69
N GLU A 189 -31.69 -3.67 -7.32
CA GLU A 189 -31.25 -2.34 -6.87
C GLU A 189 -30.96 -2.35 -5.37
N LEU A 190 -29.97 -3.10 -4.92
CA LEU A 190 -29.42 -2.99 -3.56
C LEU A 190 -28.10 -2.22 -3.51
N THR A 191 -27.60 -1.76 -4.64
CA THR A 191 -26.30 -1.07 -4.72
C THR A 191 -26.47 0.29 -5.40
N SER A 192 -26.32 1.38 -4.64
CA SER A 192 -26.23 2.72 -5.21
C SER A 192 -24.80 3.00 -5.65
N MET A 193 -24.61 3.39 -6.91
CA MET A 193 -23.31 3.82 -7.43
C MET A 193 -23.10 5.32 -7.20
N ILE A 194 -22.03 5.68 -6.48
CA ILE A 194 -21.65 7.07 -6.24
C ILE A 194 -20.42 7.39 -7.10
N PRO A 195 -20.52 8.25 -8.13
CA PRO A 195 -19.38 8.60 -8.96
C PRO A 195 -18.37 9.43 -8.17
N VAL A 196 -17.11 9.00 -8.19
CA VAL A 196 -16.00 9.70 -7.51
C VAL A 196 -15.43 10.74 -8.45
N LYS A 197 -15.57 12.04 -8.11
CA LYS A 197 -15.10 13.18 -8.92
C LYS A 197 -14.38 14.24 -8.05
N GLY A 198 -13.58 15.08 -8.69
CA GLY A 198 -12.94 16.25 -8.07
C GLY A 198 -12.00 15.91 -6.92
N VAL A 199 -12.14 16.57 -5.79
CA VAL A 199 -11.25 16.45 -4.62
C VAL A 199 -11.18 15.01 -4.09
N ARG A 200 -12.30 14.28 -4.06
CA ARG A 200 -12.30 12.87 -3.62
C ARG A 200 -11.44 11.98 -4.51
N GLN A 201 -11.47 12.20 -5.81
CA GLN A 201 -10.64 11.46 -6.77
C GLN A 201 -9.14 11.76 -6.55
N GLN A 202 -8.77 13.03 -6.34
CA GLN A 202 -7.39 13.42 -6.04
C GLN A 202 -6.89 12.80 -4.73
N ILE A 203 -7.72 12.79 -3.68
CA ILE A 203 -7.37 12.14 -2.40
C ILE A 203 -7.15 10.64 -2.63
N ALA A 204 -8.05 9.96 -3.35
CA ALA A 204 -7.93 8.54 -3.64
C ALA A 204 -6.63 8.21 -4.37
N GLN A 205 -6.31 8.95 -5.43
CA GLN A 205 -5.06 8.79 -6.18
C GLN A 205 -3.84 8.99 -5.29
N LYS A 206 -3.84 10.04 -4.45
CA LYS A 206 -2.73 10.33 -3.54
C LYS A 206 -2.56 9.26 -2.46
N MET A 207 -3.64 8.69 -1.93
CA MET A 207 -3.58 7.61 -0.95
C MET A 207 -3.06 6.31 -1.57
N VAL A 208 -3.51 5.96 -2.77
CA VAL A 208 -2.99 4.83 -3.54
C VAL A 208 -1.49 5.00 -3.80
N GLN A 209 -1.08 6.17 -4.28
CA GLN A 209 0.34 6.49 -4.48
C GLN A 209 1.16 6.31 -3.20
N SER A 210 0.69 6.87 -2.07
CA SER A 210 1.37 6.75 -0.79
C SER A 210 1.59 5.30 -0.35
N VAL A 211 0.59 4.44 -0.51
CA VAL A 211 0.67 3.04 -0.09
C VAL A 211 1.55 2.20 -1.03
N HIS A 212 1.50 2.48 -2.34
CA HIS A 212 2.31 1.75 -3.32
C HIS A 212 3.78 2.15 -3.32
N GLU A 213 4.10 3.44 -3.11
CA GLU A 213 5.46 3.93 -3.22
C GLU A 213 6.23 3.91 -1.90
N ILE A 214 5.55 3.98 -0.75
CA ILE A 214 6.19 4.11 0.56
C ILE A 214 6.08 2.81 1.35
N PRO A 215 7.20 2.10 1.61
CA PRO A 215 7.22 1.00 2.56
C PRO A 215 7.09 1.55 3.99
N HIS A 216 5.87 1.50 4.53
CA HIS A 216 5.56 2.03 5.85
C HIS A 216 6.10 1.12 6.97
N ALA A 217 6.75 1.72 7.97
CA ALA A 217 6.97 1.10 9.26
C ALA A 217 6.30 1.94 10.37
N TRP A 218 5.92 1.30 11.48
CA TRP A 218 5.14 1.93 12.55
C TRP A 218 5.77 1.71 13.90
N MET A 219 5.71 2.76 14.71
CA MET A 219 6.13 2.70 16.10
C MET A 219 5.13 3.46 16.97
N LYS A 220 4.85 2.94 18.17
CA LYS A 220 3.98 3.57 19.16
C LYS A 220 4.69 3.65 20.50
N ILE A 221 4.55 4.80 21.18
CA ILE A 221 4.97 4.98 22.57
C ILE A 221 3.85 5.56 23.42
N GLU A 222 3.92 5.31 24.73
CA GLU A 222 3.04 5.93 25.72
C GLU A 222 3.74 7.14 26.37
N VAL A 223 2.96 8.19 26.59
CA VAL A 223 3.43 9.46 27.17
C VAL A 223 2.53 9.83 28.34
N ASP A 224 3.10 10.24 29.47
CA ASP A 224 2.37 10.81 30.59
C ASP A 224 2.08 12.30 30.33
N ALA A 225 0.86 12.60 29.94
CA ALA A 225 0.39 13.95 29.68
C ALA A 225 -0.24 14.63 30.93
N THR A 226 -0.04 14.10 32.13
CA THR A 226 -0.72 14.60 33.33
C THR A 226 -0.39 16.05 33.62
N GLU A 227 0.90 16.41 33.53
CA GLU A 227 1.33 17.80 33.78
C GLU A 227 0.88 18.72 32.63
N LEU A 228 0.92 18.28 31.38
CA LEU A 228 0.35 18.99 30.25
C LEU A 228 -1.15 19.28 30.44
N VAL A 229 -1.92 18.30 30.95
CA VAL A 229 -3.36 18.48 31.22
C VAL A 229 -3.58 19.54 32.27
N LYS A 230 -2.81 19.51 33.38
CA LYS A 230 -2.86 20.53 34.44
C LYS A 230 -2.50 21.91 33.90
N THR A 231 -1.41 22.01 33.16
CA THR A 231 -0.91 23.27 32.58
C THR A 231 -1.94 23.90 31.65
N ARG A 232 -2.47 23.11 30.69
CA ARG A 232 -3.50 23.60 29.79
C ARG A 232 -4.78 24.01 30.55
N GLN A 233 -5.17 23.26 31.59
CA GLN A 233 -6.34 23.56 32.39
C GLN A 233 -6.15 24.88 33.16
N HIS A 234 -4.97 25.14 33.67
CA HIS A 234 -4.62 26.39 34.38
C HIS A 234 -4.74 27.60 33.45
N TYR A 235 -4.23 27.52 32.21
CA TYR A 235 -4.17 28.69 31.31
C TYR A 235 -5.39 28.85 30.41
N LYS A 236 -6.26 27.85 30.22
CA LYS A 236 -7.29 27.83 29.17
C LYS A 236 -8.26 29.03 29.20
N ASP A 237 -8.73 29.41 30.38
CA ASP A 237 -9.79 30.43 30.54
C ASP A 237 -9.21 31.84 30.35
N GLN A 238 -8.07 32.12 30.97
CA GLN A 238 -7.33 33.37 30.78
C GLN A 238 -6.88 33.56 29.33
N PHE A 239 -6.38 32.46 28.69
CA PHE A 239 -5.97 32.48 27.31
C PHE A 239 -7.17 32.78 26.38
N LYS A 240 -8.31 32.11 26.60
CA LYS A 240 -9.51 32.35 25.80
C LYS A 240 -10.03 33.79 25.96
N ALA A 241 -10.05 34.30 27.17
CA ALA A 241 -10.47 35.68 27.42
C ALA A 241 -9.57 36.71 26.75
N LYS A 242 -8.25 36.49 26.75
CA LYS A 242 -7.27 37.39 26.16
C LYS A 242 -7.18 37.30 24.64
N GLU A 243 -7.20 36.09 24.10
CA GLU A 243 -6.88 35.83 22.68
C GLU A 243 -8.11 35.59 21.80
N GLY A 244 -9.29 35.29 22.37
CA GLY A 244 -10.54 35.06 21.65
C GLY A 244 -10.69 33.67 21.02
N TYR A 245 -9.71 32.77 21.16
CA TYR A 245 -9.77 31.39 20.69
C TYR A 245 -9.26 30.42 21.77
N ASN A 246 -9.53 29.10 21.56
CA ASN A 246 -9.22 28.10 22.58
C ASN A 246 -7.75 27.65 22.53
N LEU A 247 -7.12 27.51 23.70
CA LEU A 247 -5.87 26.79 23.87
C LEU A 247 -6.15 25.29 23.85
N THR A 248 -5.83 24.59 22.77
CA THR A 248 -6.04 23.15 22.61
C THR A 248 -4.79 22.38 23.01
N PHE A 249 -4.94 21.14 23.47
CA PHE A 249 -3.80 20.25 23.69
C PHE A 249 -2.95 20.07 22.43
N PHE A 250 -3.60 20.04 21.27
CA PHE A 250 -2.94 19.83 19.98
C PHE A 250 -1.84 20.85 19.70
N ALA A 251 -2.00 22.12 20.13
CA ALA A 251 -0.98 23.14 19.95
C ALA A 251 0.34 22.81 20.67
N PHE A 252 0.29 22.16 21.83
CA PHE A 252 1.47 21.72 22.55
C PHE A 252 2.18 20.58 21.85
N PHE A 253 1.41 19.60 21.34
CA PHE A 253 1.97 18.49 20.55
C PHE A 253 2.65 18.99 19.28
N VAL A 254 1.99 19.89 18.53
CA VAL A 254 2.56 20.50 17.32
C VAL A 254 3.86 21.25 17.65
N LYS A 255 3.91 22.00 18.77
CA LYS A 255 5.14 22.71 19.20
C LYS A 255 6.25 21.71 19.57
N ALA A 256 5.94 20.67 20.34
CA ALA A 256 6.92 19.65 20.73
C ALA A 256 7.50 18.93 19.49
N VAL A 257 6.66 18.62 18.50
CA VAL A 257 7.10 18.01 17.23
C VAL A 257 7.97 18.97 16.43
N ALA A 258 7.54 20.22 16.26
CA ALA A 258 8.28 21.22 15.49
C ALA A 258 9.70 21.42 16.04
N GLU A 259 9.82 21.58 17.36
CA GLU A 259 11.12 21.71 18.03
C GLU A 259 11.98 20.45 17.93
N THR A 260 11.35 19.26 17.91
CA THR A 260 12.10 18.01 17.82
C THR A 260 12.63 17.77 16.43
N LEU A 261 11.92 18.18 15.38
CA LEU A 261 12.36 18.03 13.98
C LEU A 261 13.68 18.76 13.69
N HIS A 262 14.02 19.81 14.42
CA HIS A 262 15.34 20.45 14.35
C HIS A 262 16.49 19.50 14.70
N GLU A 263 16.26 18.62 15.69
CA GLU A 263 17.26 17.65 16.14
C GLU A 263 17.28 16.40 15.27
N PHE A 264 16.20 16.17 14.48
CA PHE A 264 16.03 14.98 13.64
C PHE A 264 15.68 15.36 12.19
N PRO A 265 16.61 15.98 11.43
CA PRO A 265 16.32 16.51 10.11
C PRO A 265 15.89 15.46 9.09
N MET A 266 16.29 14.19 9.27
CA MET A 266 15.89 13.10 8.38
C MET A 266 14.37 12.82 8.43
N LEU A 267 13.69 13.11 9.55
CA LEU A 267 12.23 13.02 9.61
C LEU A 267 11.55 14.20 8.88
N ASN A 268 12.26 15.31 8.67
CA ASN A 268 11.80 16.46 7.91
C ASN A 268 12.32 16.40 6.46
N SER A 269 12.10 15.27 5.79
CA SER A 269 12.62 15.00 4.46
C SER A 269 11.59 14.36 3.53
N SER A 270 11.99 14.12 2.30
CA SER A 270 11.20 13.43 1.29
C SER A 270 12.09 12.57 0.40
N TRP A 271 11.55 11.45 -0.08
CA TRP A 271 12.20 10.61 -1.08
C TRP A 271 11.78 11.04 -2.49
N LYS A 272 12.74 11.31 -3.35
CA LYS A 272 12.49 11.68 -4.74
C LYS A 272 13.65 11.25 -5.64
N ASN A 273 13.37 10.52 -6.71
CA ASN A 273 14.37 10.09 -7.71
C ASN A 273 15.58 9.37 -7.11
N ASN A 274 15.38 8.46 -6.15
CA ASN A 274 16.44 7.77 -5.40
C ASN A 274 17.34 8.68 -4.56
N GLU A 275 16.86 9.87 -4.21
CA GLU A 275 17.56 10.83 -3.35
C GLU A 275 16.70 11.22 -2.15
N ILE A 276 17.35 11.50 -1.03
CA ILE A 276 16.71 12.03 0.17
C ILE A 276 16.87 13.56 0.17
N HIS A 277 15.75 14.25 0.06
CA HIS A 277 15.70 15.71 0.11
C HIS A 277 15.35 16.17 1.52
N VAL A 278 16.32 16.66 2.27
CA VAL A 278 16.14 17.19 3.62
C VAL A 278 15.68 18.64 3.53
N HIS A 279 14.52 18.95 4.14
CA HIS A 279 13.94 20.29 4.15
C HIS A 279 14.53 21.14 5.28
N LYS A 280 14.85 22.40 5.00
CA LYS A 280 15.33 23.35 6.02
C LYS A 280 14.18 23.90 6.84
N ASP A 281 13.08 24.28 6.17
CA ASP A 281 11.90 24.82 6.82
C ASP A 281 11.09 23.69 7.47
N ILE A 282 10.56 23.93 8.65
CA ILE A 282 9.68 23.00 9.35
C ILE A 282 8.24 23.43 9.18
N ASN A 283 7.60 22.89 8.17
CA ASN A 283 6.21 23.19 7.79
C ASN A 283 5.31 22.01 8.16
N LEU A 284 4.49 22.16 9.18
CA LEU A 284 3.67 21.08 9.71
C LEU A 284 2.29 21.05 9.06
N SER A 285 2.01 19.99 8.33
CA SER A 285 0.65 19.68 7.86
C SER A 285 -0.20 19.18 9.03
N ILE A 286 -1.42 19.69 9.16
CA ILE A 286 -2.36 19.26 10.19
C ILE A 286 -3.65 18.74 9.56
N ALA A 287 -4.19 17.62 10.04
CA ALA A 287 -5.46 17.11 9.55
C ALA A 287 -6.63 17.87 10.19
N VAL A 288 -7.49 18.45 9.38
CA VAL A 288 -8.67 19.21 9.79
C VAL A 288 -9.90 18.63 9.12
N ALA A 289 -10.80 18.05 9.93
CA ALA A 289 -12.10 17.59 9.46
C ALA A 289 -13.07 18.77 9.31
N ALA A 290 -13.76 18.85 8.18
CA ALA A 290 -14.83 19.79 7.90
C ALA A 290 -15.94 19.07 7.13
N GLU A 291 -17.08 18.85 7.77
CA GLU A 291 -18.20 18.06 7.27
C GLU A 291 -17.73 16.67 6.76
N ASP A 292 -17.97 16.33 5.50
CA ASP A 292 -17.60 15.06 4.88
C ASP A 292 -16.18 15.06 4.25
N LYS A 293 -15.38 16.11 4.51
CA LYS A 293 -14.06 16.29 3.88
C LYS A 293 -12.96 16.39 4.94
N LEU A 294 -11.81 15.85 4.60
CA LEU A 294 -10.58 16.02 5.35
C LEU A 294 -9.64 16.91 4.56
N PHE A 295 -9.26 18.04 5.16
CA PHE A 295 -8.25 18.93 4.63
C PHE A 295 -6.95 18.78 5.40
N VAL A 296 -5.83 19.06 4.73
CA VAL A 296 -4.49 18.96 5.33
C VAL A 296 -3.74 20.28 5.14
N PRO A 297 -4.20 21.38 5.76
CA PRO A 297 -3.51 22.66 5.69
C PRO A 297 -2.17 22.66 6.44
N VAL A 298 -1.33 23.66 6.16
CA VAL A 298 0.07 23.72 6.56
C VAL A 298 0.33 24.91 7.47
N ILE A 299 0.88 24.66 8.66
CA ILE A 299 1.47 25.66 9.55
C ILE A 299 2.93 25.85 9.11
N LYS A 300 3.23 26.96 8.47
CA LYS A 300 4.58 27.26 7.99
C LYS A 300 5.48 27.75 9.10
N ASN A 301 6.76 27.37 9.08
CA ASN A 301 7.78 27.72 10.05
C ASN A 301 7.27 27.50 11.48
N ALA A 302 6.79 26.27 11.73
CA ALA A 302 6.12 25.91 12.99
C ALA A 302 7.08 25.97 14.19
N ASP A 303 8.36 25.73 13.97
CA ASP A 303 9.44 25.80 14.96
C ASP A 303 9.66 27.22 15.51
N GLU A 304 9.54 28.25 14.67
CA GLU A 304 9.69 29.66 15.05
C GLU A 304 8.50 30.20 15.85
N LYS A 305 7.37 29.47 15.87
CA LYS A 305 6.14 29.93 16.51
C LYS A 305 6.08 29.51 17.99
N SER A 306 5.58 30.41 18.86
CA SER A 306 5.18 30.06 20.23
C SER A 306 3.94 29.17 20.21
N ILE A 307 3.62 28.54 21.37
CA ILE A 307 2.39 27.75 21.53
C ILE A 307 1.15 28.61 21.17
N LYS A 308 1.13 29.87 21.58
CA LYS A 308 0.09 30.84 21.18
C LYS A 308 0.02 31.01 19.67
N GLY A 309 1.17 31.18 18.99
CA GLY A 309 1.23 31.34 17.52
C GLY A 309 0.68 30.11 16.81
N ILE A 310 1.07 28.92 17.22
CA ILE A 310 0.55 27.63 16.70
C ILE A 310 -0.95 27.51 16.96
N ALA A 311 -1.43 27.81 18.17
CA ALA A 311 -2.85 27.75 18.50
C ALA A 311 -3.69 28.71 17.64
N LYS A 312 -3.15 29.90 17.32
CA LYS A 312 -3.77 30.87 16.39
C LYS A 312 -3.87 30.30 14.98
N GLU A 313 -2.78 29.74 14.46
CA GLU A 313 -2.76 29.13 13.12
C GLU A 313 -3.76 27.98 13.01
N ILE A 314 -3.77 27.06 14.01
CA ILE A 314 -4.74 25.95 14.06
C ILE A 314 -6.17 26.49 14.02
N ALA A 315 -6.51 27.49 14.84
CA ALA A 315 -7.85 28.09 14.88
C ALA A 315 -8.22 28.74 13.56
N THR A 316 -7.29 29.45 12.95
CA THR A 316 -7.48 30.14 11.65
C THR A 316 -7.69 29.15 10.51
N LEU A 317 -6.82 28.15 10.38
CA LEU A 317 -6.89 27.14 9.34
C LEU A 317 -8.15 26.27 9.49
N ALA A 318 -8.50 25.91 10.74
CA ALA A 318 -9.74 25.18 11.01
C ALA A 318 -11.01 25.98 10.68
N LYS A 319 -11.00 27.29 10.90
CA LYS A 319 -12.10 28.19 10.49
C LYS A 319 -12.22 28.26 8.98
N LYS A 320 -11.09 28.49 8.27
CA LYS A 320 -11.05 28.52 6.80
C LYS A 320 -11.52 27.19 6.20
N ALA A 321 -11.12 26.03 6.78
CA ALA A 321 -11.53 24.72 6.34
C ALA A 321 -13.05 24.53 6.38
N ARG A 322 -13.69 24.88 7.54
CA ARG A 322 -15.14 24.78 7.69
C ARG A 322 -15.92 25.74 6.81
N GLN A 323 -15.31 26.86 6.41
CA GLN A 323 -15.91 27.84 5.51
C GLN A 323 -15.58 27.60 4.03
N ASN A 324 -14.90 26.50 3.69
CA ASN A 324 -14.38 26.22 2.34
C ASN A 324 -13.52 27.35 1.74
N GLN A 325 -12.76 28.06 2.59
CA GLN A 325 -11.93 29.22 2.24
C GLN A 325 -10.42 28.91 2.24
N LEU A 326 -10.04 27.62 2.32
CA LEU A 326 -8.65 27.21 2.20
C LEU A 326 -8.16 27.50 0.76
N THR A 327 -7.01 28.14 0.66
CA THR A 327 -6.32 28.41 -0.60
C THR A 327 -5.28 27.33 -0.90
N ASN A 328 -4.82 27.23 -2.15
CA ASN A 328 -3.70 26.36 -2.49
C ASN A 328 -2.44 26.67 -1.67
N ALA A 329 -2.21 27.93 -1.34
CA ALA A 329 -1.09 28.36 -0.52
C ALA A 329 -1.19 27.85 0.94
N ASP A 330 -2.42 27.69 1.46
CA ASP A 330 -2.66 27.10 2.78
C ASP A 330 -2.40 25.57 2.81
N MET A 331 -2.43 24.90 1.64
CA MET A 331 -2.37 23.43 1.51
C MET A 331 -1.00 22.89 1.04
N GLN A 332 -0.11 23.78 0.58
CA GLN A 332 1.16 23.40 -0.04
C GLN A 332 2.37 23.65 0.85
N GLY A 333 3.44 22.89 0.60
CA GLY A 333 4.74 23.08 1.24
C GLY A 333 4.88 22.44 2.61
N GLY A 334 3.97 21.53 3.00
CA GLY A 334 4.12 20.75 4.24
C GLY A 334 5.23 19.71 4.15
N THR A 335 6.08 19.63 5.16
CA THR A 335 7.26 18.76 5.20
C THR A 335 7.10 17.57 6.14
N PHE A 336 6.20 17.67 7.11
CA PHE A 336 5.83 16.61 8.06
C PHE A 336 4.36 16.74 8.41
N THR A 337 3.67 15.64 8.74
CA THR A 337 2.24 15.68 9.10
C THR A 337 2.04 15.31 10.57
N VAL A 338 1.24 16.12 11.28
CA VAL A 338 0.72 15.79 12.62
C VAL A 338 -0.79 15.68 12.54
N ASN A 339 -1.33 14.54 12.95
CA ASN A 339 -2.77 14.27 12.93
C ASN A 339 -3.30 14.09 14.37
N ASN A 340 -4.50 14.58 14.64
CA ASN A 340 -5.17 14.45 15.93
C ASN A 340 -6.34 13.46 15.81
N THR A 341 -6.03 12.17 15.87
CA THR A 341 -7.02 11.08 15.89
C THR A 341 -7.74 10.94 17.22
N GLY A 342 -7.11 11.45 18.28
CA GLY A 342 -7.69 11.49 19.62
C GLY A 342 -8.99 12.27 19.72
N SER A 343 -9.25 13.22 18.81
CA SER A 343 -10.52 13.94 18.75
C SER A 343 -11.71 13.05 18.41
N PHE A 344 -11.47 11.87 17.82
CA PHE A 344 -12.47 10.85 17.48
C PHE A 344 -12.52 9.69 18.48
N GLY A 345 -11.78 9.79 19.59
CA GLY A 345 -11.70 8.74 20.58
C GLY A 345 -10.69 7.62 20.30
N SER A 346 -9.90 7.73 19.23
CA SER A 346 -8.85 6.76 18.92
C SER A 346 -7.80 6.70 20.04
N VAL A 347 -7.35 5.51 20.36
CA VAL A 347 -6.26 5.26 21.33
C VAL A 347 -5.00 4.71 20.67
N SER A 348 -5.10 4.25 19.42
CA SER A 348 -3.97 3.78 18.61
C SER A 348 -4.39 3.75 17.15
N SER A 349 -3.58 4.29 16.26
CA SER A 349 -3.83 4.30 14.82
C SER A 349 -2.53 4.23 14.03
N MET A 350 -2.62 3.76 12.77
CA MET A 350 -1.52 3.72 11.81
C MET A 350 -1.85 4.64 10.66
N GLY A 351 -1.16 5.78 10.57
CA GLY A 351 -1.42 6.78 9.54
C GLY A 351 -0.75 6.43 8.22
N ILE A 352 -1.46 6.67 7.12
CA ILE A 352 -0.85 6.67 5.78
C ILE A 352 -0.08 7.98 5.62
N ILE A 353 1.19 7.87 5.24
CA ILE A 353 2.07 9.04 5.05
C ILE A 353 1.55 9.90 3.90
N ASN A 354 1.57 11.21 4.08
CA ASN A 354 1.19 12.17 3.06
C ASN A 354 2.35 12.34 2.06
N HIS A 355 2.39 11.49 1.02
CA HIS A 355 3.42 11.53 -0.01
C HIS A 355 3.69 12.98 -0.50
N PRO A 356 4.96 13.43 -0.65
CA PRO A 356 6.22 12.68 -0.55
C PRO A 356 6.94 12.81 0.81
N GLN A 357 6.24 13.16 1.90
CA GLN A 357 6.83 13.32 3.23
C GLN A 357 7.41 12.01 3.76
N ALA A 358 8.43 12.09 4.63
CA ALA A 358 9.07 10.93 5.23
C ALA A 358 8.28 10.30 6.39
N ALA A 359 7.37 11.05 7.05
CA ALA A 359 6.68 10.56 8.23
C ALA A 359 5.36 11.30 8.54
N ILE A 360 4.53 10.65 9.36
CA ILE A 360 3.31 11.20 9.95
C ILE A 360 3.20 10.77 11.41
N LEU A 361 2.92 11.71 12.30
CA LEU A 361 2.65 11.46 13.71
C LEU A 361 1.15 11.56 14.01
N GLN A 362 0.59 10.53 14.66
CA GLN A 362 -0.76 10.52 15.21
C GLN A 362 -0.71 10.85 16.69
N VAL A 363 -1.51 11.82 17.13
CA VAL A 363 -1.77 12.12 18.54
C VAL A 363 -3.10 11.51 18.90
N GLU A 364 -3.09 10.54 19.79
CA GLU A 364 -4.28 9.80 20.20
C GLU A 364 -5.03 10.48 21.36
N SER A 365 -6.13 9.86 21.82
CA SER A 365 -6.90 10.37 22.97
C SER A 365 -6.09 10.37 24.25
N ILE A 366 -6.17 11.47 25.02
CA ILE A 366 -5.67 11.52 26.37
C ILE A 366 -6.69 10.84 27.28
N VAL A 367 -6.33 9.69 27.86
CA VAL A 367 -7.20 8.87 28.71
C VAL A 367 -6.61 8.68 30.10
N LYS A 368 -7.47 8.64 31.13
CA LYS A 368 -7.02 8.28 32.47
C LYS A 368 -6.77 6.78 32.56
N ARG A 369 -5.58 6.41 33.04
CA ARG A 369 -5.20 5.00 33.23
C ARG A 369 -4.48 4.83 34.59
N PRO A 370 -4.63 3.68 35.27
CA PRO A 370 -3.73 3.28 36.33
C PRO A 370 -2.39 2.90 35.70
N VAL A 371 -1.31 3.47 36.25
CA VAL A 371 0.07 3.18 35.84
C VAL A 371 0.92 2.96 37.08
N VAL A 372 2.01 2.23 36.94
CA VAL A 372 2.99 2.05 38.02
C VAL A 372 4.04 3.14 37.91
N ILE A 373 4.23 3.91 39.01
CA ILE A 373 5.25 4.94 39.15
C ILE A 373 5.88 4.76 40.51
N ASP A 374 7.20 4.59 40.57
CA ASP A 374 7.96 4.36 41.80
C ASP A 374 7.32 3.24 42.66
N ASP A 375 7.00 2.11 42.03
CA ASP A 375 6.35 0.93 42.61
C ASP A 375 4.96 1.16 43.22
N MET A 376 4.34 2.31 42.94
CA MET A 376 2.99 2.66 43.37
C MET A 376 2.03 2.77 42.18
N ILE A 377 0.76 2.40 42.39
CA ILE A 377 -0.30 2.61 41.39
C ILE A 377 -0.76 4.07 41.46
N ALA A 378 -0.60 4.77 40.35
CA ALA A 378 -1.07 6.15 40.20
C ALA A 378 -2.04 6.27 39.03
N ILE A 379 -3.07 7.12 39.11
CA ILE A 379 -3.94 7.48 37.99
C ILE A 379 -3.29 8.64 37.25
N ARG A 380 -2.97 8.40 35.96
CA ARG A 380 -2.34 9.38 35.06
C ARG A 380 -3.16 9.61 33.79
N HIS A 381 -2.99 10.77 33.20
CA HIS A 381 -3.49 11.08 31.86
C HIS A 381 -2.49 10.59 30.83
N MET A 382 -2.77 9.43 30.23
CA MET A 382 -1.87 8.81 29.26
C MET A 382 -2.32 9.12 27.84
N VAL A 383 -1.38 9.33 26.96
CA VAL A 383 -1.61 9.49 25.51
C VAL A 383 -0.63 8.63 24.72
N ASN A 384 -1.11 7.99 23.68
CA ASN A 384 -0.24 7.31 22.73
C ASN A 384 0.17 8.27 21.61
N LEU A 385 1.44 8.20 21.23
CA LEU A 385 1.96 8.78 20.01
C LEU A 385 2.29 7.65 19.05
N CYS A 386 1.66 7.65 17.87
CA CYS A 386 1.85 6.66 16.84
C CYS A 386 2.53 7.31 15.63
N LEU A 387 3.69 6.80 15.24
CA LEU A 387 4.51 7.32 14.14
C LEU A 387 4.53 6.31 13.00
N SER A 388 4.22 6.75 11.78
CA SER A 388 4.51 6.02 10.55
C SER A 388 5.69 6.69 9.87
N ILE A 389 6.64 5.91 9.38
CA ILE A 389 7.84 6.36 8.68
C ILE A 389 7.99 5.69 7.32
N ASP A 390 8.64 6.39 6.40
CA ASP A 390 9.14 5.80 5.16
C ASP A 390 10.42 5.03 5.46
N HIS A 391 10.36 3.69 5.39
CA HIS A 391 11.48 2.83 5.77
C HIS A 391 12.62 2.83 4.75
N ARG A 392 12.48 3.54 3.63
CA ARG A 392 13.59 3.83 2.71
C ARG A 392 14.52 4.93 3.24
N ILE A 393 13.98 5.83 4.08
CA ILE A 393 14.67 7.00 4.62
C ILE A 393 15.09 6.78 6.07
N LEU A 394 14.23 6.15 6.86
CA LEU A 394 14.29 6.09 8.31
C LEU A 394 14.25 4.65 8.81
N ASP A 395 14.98 4.38 9.87
CA ASP A 395 14.96 3.11 10.61
C ASP A 395 14.28 3.22 11.98
N GLY A 396 14.15 2.08 12.66
CA GLY A 396 13.55 2.01 13.99
C GLY A 396 14.30 2.78 15.06
N LEU A 397 15.63 2.91 14.94
CA LEU A 397 16.45 3.66 15.90
C LEU A 397 16.13 5.17 15.86
N GLN A 398 16.14 5.75 14.66
CA GLN A 398 15.83 7.18 14.47
C GLN A 398 14.38 7.50 14.87
N ALA A 399 13.43 6.62 14.49
CA ALA A 399 12.03 6.75 14.87
C ALA A 399 11.82 6.70 16.39
N GLY A 400 12.49 5.77 17.07
CA GLY A 400 12.43 5.63 18.52
C GLY A 400 13.05 6.81 19.27
N GLN A 401 14.22 7.29 18.83
CA GLN A 401 14.88 8.45 19.40
C GLN A 401 14.03 9.72 19.25
N PHE A 402 13.45 9.94 18.05
CA PHE A 402 12.53 11.05 17.81
C PHE A 402 11.31 11.01 18.73
N LEU A 403 10.62 9.87 18.80
CA LEU A 403 9.45 9.72 19.67
C LEU A 403 9.79 9.95 21.13
N ASN A 404 10.90 9.39 21.63
CA ASN A 404 11.36 9.62 23.01
C ASN A 404 11.68 11.09 23.28
N LYS A 405 12.22 11.81 22.31
CA LYS A 405 12.47 13.25 22.46
C LYS A 405 11.17 14.05 22.50
N VAL A 406 10.21 13.75 21.62
CA VAL A 406 8.86 14.35 21.66
C VAL A 406 8.18 14.05 22.99
N LYS A 407 8.23 12.79 23.48
CA LYS A 407 7.75 12.40 24.82
C LYS A 407 8.34 13.26 25.90
N SER A 408 9.67 13.37 25.97
CA SER A 408 10.36 14.17 26.99
C SER A 408 9.95 15.65 26.97
N ARG A 409 9.67 16.22 25.78
CA ARG A 409 9.18 17.60 25.68
C ARG A 409 7.77 17.75 26.20
N ILE A 410 6.88 16.79 25.91
CA ILE A 410 5.49 16.81 26.36
C ILE A 410 5.41 16.65 27.88
N GLU A 411 6.18 15.75 28.46
CA GLU A 411 6.22 15.50 29.91
C GLU A 411 6.82 16.68 30.72
N ARG A 412 7.53 17.59 30.05
CA ARG A 412 8.09 18.81 30.66
C ARG A 412 7.15 20.02 30.67
N TYR A 413 5.99 19.94 30.04
CA TYR A 413 5.03 21.04 30.12
C TYR A 413 4.41 21.13 31.50
N THR A 414 4.92 22.07 32.32
CA THR A 414 4.44 22.37 33.67
C THR A 414 3.88 23.79 33.75
N ILE A 415 3.09 24.07 34.77
CA ILE A 415 2.48 25.41 34.97
C ILE A 415 3.55 26.50 34.99
N ASP A 416 4.64 26.28 35.75
CA ASP A 416 5.68 27.29 35.96
C ASP A 416 6.75 27.29 34.85
N GLY A 417 6.96 26.15 34.14
CA GLY A 417 8.01 26.00 33.16
C GLY A 417 7.57 26.24 31.72
N THR A 418 6.28 26.40 31.45
CA THR A 418 5.76 26.48 30.05
C THR A 418 5.54 27.90 29.61
N GLN A 419 6.24 28.32 28.56
CA GLN A 419 6.03 29.62 27.91
C GLN A 419 4.94 29.48 26.85
N ILE A 420 3.77 30.03 27.11
CA ILE A 420 2.63 30.02 26.16
C ILE A 420 2.78 31.10 25.07
N TYR A 421 3.33 32.27 25.44
CA TYR A 421 3.43 33.46 24.62
C TYR A 421 4.78 33.62 23.93
#